data_c2e7928e4aad687737ba3379018acd5d
#
_entry.id   c2e7928e4aad687737ba3379018acd5d
#
_cell.length_a   1.000
_cell.length_b   1.000
_cell.length_c   1.000
_cell.angle_alpha   90.00
_cell.angle_beta   90.00
_cell.angle_gamma   90.00
#
_symmetry.space_group_name_H-M   'P 1'
#
loop_
_entity.id
_entity.type
_entity.pdbx_description
1 polymer ?
#
loop_
_entity_poly.entity_id
_entity_poly.type
_entity_poly.pdbx_seq_one_letter_code
_entity_poly.pdbx_strand_id
1 'polypeptide(L)'
;MEKIFAKFSPLFLYICRRKFIAMKRKDLKLRIEEMDAESIFFVSDFLDITSDKEVSKMLSELEVQEVIKRLAKGIYCKPRVTSFGPLYPPISKIVEAVAQRDHAQVLPSGATAANMLGISVQVTLKYTFITSGSSRVLTVDGTVVTLKRAVPRNFAFKTRLAALIVQALKATGEENVGEEEVSALKRAIDLNEEKEKFRADVQQMPIWMKRIIKPLI
;
A
#
# COMPACT_ATOMS: atom_id res chain seq x y z
N MET A 1 -2.53 16.79 40.24
CA MET A 1 -3.43 15.62 40.10
C MET A 1 -3.03 14.38 40.93
N GLU A 2 -1.82 14.27 41.43
CA GLU A 2 -1.35 13.08 42.20
C GLU A 2 -1.97 12.91 43.60
N LYS A 3 -2.47 13.97 44.21
CA LYS A 3 -3.00 13.91 45.61
C LYS A 3 -4.45 13.35 45.75
N ILE A 4 -5.17 13.12 44.65
CA ILE A 4 -6.55 12.60 44.69
C ILE A 4 -6.56 11.06 44.69
N PHE A 5 -5.53 10.41 44.12
CA PHE A 5 -5.46 8.95 44.03
C PHE A 5 -5.05 8.22 45.32
N ALA A 6 -4.50 8.93 46.32
CA ALA A 6 -4.00 8.34 47.55
C ALA A 6 -5.11 7.81 48.49
N LYS A 7 -6.41 8.06 48.19
CA LYS A 7 -7.57 7.68 49.08
C LYS A 7 -8.29 6.41 48.63
N PHE A 8 -7.94 5.79 47.49
CA PHE A 8 -8.68 4.64 47.02
C PHE A 8 -7.95 3.33 47.31
N SER A 9 -8.69 2.31 47.72
CA SER A 9 -8.15 0.95 47.91
C SER A 9 -7.46 0.44 46.63
N PRO A 10 -6.31 -0.27 46.72
CA PRO A 10 -5.66 -0.91 45.57
C PRO A 10 -6.60 -1.75 44.70
N LEU A 11 -7.59 -2.39 45.33
CA LEU A 11 -8.60 -3.18 44.66
C LEU A 11 -9.55 -2.29 43.80
N PHE A 12 -9.94 -1.14 44.32
CA PHE A 12 -10.78 -0.17 43.58
C PHE A 12 -10.06 0.38 42.36
N LEU A 13 -8.78 0.76 42.50
CA LEU A 13 -7.94 1.22 41.40
C LEU A 13 -7.77 0.13 40.33
N TYR A 14 -7.59 -1.11 40.75
CA TYR A 14 -7.50 -2.27 39.85
C TYR A 14 -8.81 -2.46 39.05
N ILE A 15 -9.97 -2.41 39.72
CA ILE A 15 -11.28 -2.55 39.06
C ILE A 15 -11.54 -1.40 38.09
N CYS A 16 -11.26 -0.16 38.47
CA CYS A 16 -11.41 1.01 37.61
C CYS A 16 -10.51 0.90 36.35
N ARG A 17 -9.27 0.49 36.53
CA ARG A 17 -8.34 0.26 35.42
C ARG A 17 -8.84 -0.83 34.46
N ARG A 18 -9.34 -1.95 34.99
CA ARG A 18 -9.91 -3.02 34.14
C ARG A 18 -11.13 -2.57 33.36
N LYS A 19 -12.05 -1.85 33.97
CA LYS A 19 -13.23 -1.27 33.28
C LYS A 19 -12.83 -0.29 32.20
N PHE A 20 -11.87 0.58 32.48
CA PHE A 20 -11.35 1.55 31.51
C PHE A 20 -10.69 0.89 30.29
N ILE A 21 -9.87 -0.13 30.51
CA ILE A 21 -9.27 -0.93 29.43
C ILE A 21 -10.35 -1.66 28.63
N ALA A 22 -11.37 -2.24 29.29
CA ALA A 22 -12.47 -2.92 28.61
C ALA A 22 -13.28 -1.97 27.71
N MET A 23 -13.51 -0.73 28.17
CA MET A 23 -14.17 0.31 27.38
C MET A 23 -13.35 0.65 26.13
N LYS A 24 -12.05 0.90 26.27
CA LYS A 24 -11.15 1.18 25.14
C LYS A 24 -11.09 0.04 24.11
N ARG A 25 -11.12 -1.22 24.57
CA ARG A 25 -11.20 -2.39 23.68
C ARG A 25 -12.50 -2.43 22.89
N LYS A 26 -13.61 -2.09 23.53
CA LYS A 26 -14.91 -2.01 22.86
C LYS A 26 -14.90 -0.91 21.79
N ASP A 27 -14.36 0.25 22.11
CA ASP A 27 -14.27 1.38 21.18
C ASP A 27 -13.40 1.03 19.95
N LEU A 28 -12.23 0.42 20.18
CA LEU A 28 -11.35 0.00 19.08
C LEU A 28 -12.04 -1.07 18.21
N LYS A 29 -12.70 -2.05 18.81
CA LYS A 29 -13.40 -3.10 18.08
C LYS A 29 -14.54 -2.54 17.24
N LEU A 30 -15.38 -1.67 17.80
CA LEU A 30 -16.48 -1.00 17.09
C LEU A 30 -15.95 -0.20 15.89
N ARG A 31 -14.89 0.58 16.08
CA ARG A 31 -14.29 1.37 15.00
C ARG A 31 -13.78 0.48 13.85
N ILE A 32 -13.23 -0.70 14.15
CA ILE A 32 -12.83 -1.67 13.12
C ILE A 32 -14.05 -2.32 12.45
N GLU A 33 -15.10 -2.63 13.22
CA GLU A 33 -16.33 -3.21 12.68
C GLU A 33 -17.05 -2.25 11.71
N GLU A 34 -16.97 -0.94 11.94
CA GLU A 34 -17.53 0.11 11.07
C GLU A 34 -16.69 0.37 9.79
N MET A 35 -15.44 -0.09 9.75
CA MET A 35 -14.60 0.04 8.54
C MET A 35 -15.14 -0.84 7.42
N ASP A 36 -14.92 -0.40 6.18
CA ASP A 36 -15.21 -1.20 4.99
C ASP A 36 -14.37 -2.48 4.94
N ALA A 37 -14.90 -3.50 4.27
CA ALA A 37 -14.13 -4.70 3.98
C ALA A 37 -12.89 -4.36 3.12
N GLU A 38 -11.79 -5.08 3.36
CA GLU A 38 -10.48 -4.84 2.75
C GLU A 38 -9.81 -3.51 3.16
N SER A 39 -10.36 -2.78 4.15
CA SER A 39 -9.70 -1.59 4.71
C SER A 39 -8.36 -1.95 5.33
N ILE A 40 -7.36 -1.13 5.03
CA ILE A 40 -6.00 -1.23 5.59
C ILE A 40 -5.85 -0.16 6.65
N PHE A 41 -5.32 -0.52 7.81
CA PHE A 41 -5.13 0.39 8.93
C PHE A 41 -3.84 0.08 9.69
N PHE A 42 -3.43 1.02 10.52
CA PHE A 42 -2.15 1.01 11.24
C PHE A 42 -2.39 1.17 12.74
N VAL A 43 -1.40 0.81 13.54
CA VAL A 43 -1.43 1.09 14.99
C VAL A 43 -1.62 2.58 15.26
N SER A 44 -1.01 3.45 14.43
CA SER A 44 -1.12 4.91 14.54
C SER A 44 -2.55 5.43 14.47
N ASP A 45 -3.46 4.73 13.79
CA ASP A 45 -4.83 5.20 13.54
C ASP A 45 -5.73 5.11 14.78
N PHE A 46 -5.24 4.51 15.85
CA PHE A 46 -5.95 4.29 17.12
C PHE A 46 -5.23 4.89 18.33
N LEU A 47 -4.21 5.74 18.13
CA LEU A 47 -3.47 6.37 19.23
C LEU A 47 -4.30 7.42 20.00
N ASP A 48 -5.40 7.85 19.44
CA ASP A 48 -6.42 8.64 20.11
C ASP A 48 -7.16 7.84 21.22
N ILE A 49 -7.26 6.53 21.07
CA ILE A 49 -7.90 5.65 22.06
C ILE A 49 -6.97 5.37 23.23
N THR A 50 -5.73 4.95 22.95
CA THR A 50 -4.75 4.59 23.97
C THR A 50 -3.32 4.54 23.45
N SER A 51 -2.35 4.14 24.29
CA SER A 51 -0.95 4.05 23.92
C SER A 51 -0.67 3.00 22.83
N ASP A 52 0.38 3.22 22.05
CA ASP A 52 0.86 2.29 20.99
C ASP A 52 0.95 0.83 21.48
N LYS A 53 1.54 0.62 22.67
CA LYS A 53 1.70 -0.71 23.26
C LYS A 53 0.35 -1.39 23.55
N GLU A 54 -0.62 -0.65 24.04
CA GLU A 54 -1.96 -1.17 24.32
C GLU A 54 -2.76 -1.41 23.04
N VAL A 55 -2.69 -0.49 22.06
CA VAL A 55 -3.29 -0.69 20.73
C VAL A 55 -2.72 -1.94 20.07
N SER A 56 -1.39 -2.07 20.02
CA SER A 56 -0.73 -3.25 19.44
C SER A 56 -1.18 -4.56 20.09
N LYS A 57 -1.37 -4.57 21.42
CA LYS A 57 -1.88 -5.73 22.14
C LYS A 57 -3.33 -6.04 21.76
N MET A 58 -4.19 -5.03 21.72
CA MET A 58 -5.61 -5.20 21.35
C MET A 58 -5.76 -5.70 19.91
N LEU A 59 -4.97 -5.16 18.96
CA LEU A 59 -4.96 -5.63 17.58
C LEU A 59 -4.47 -7.07 17.47
N SER A 60 -3.45 -7.46 18.24
CA SER A 60 -2.98 -8.86 18.26
C SER A 60 -4.06 -9.81 18.83
N GLU A 61 -4.84 -9.37 19.81
CA GLU A 61 -5.97 -10.17 20.34
C GLU A 61 -7.09 -10.33 19.29
N LEU A 62 -7.38 -9.29 18.49
CA LEU A 62 -8.36 -9.35 17.40
C LEU A 62 -7.88 -10.19 16.22
N GLU A 63 -6.57 -10.22 15.95
CA GLU A 63 -5.96 -11.13 14.97
C GLU A 63 -6.13 -12.59 15.37
N VAL A 64 -5.89 -12.94 16.64
CA VAL A 64 -6.12 -14.30 17.17
C VAL A 64 -7.60 -14.71 17.05
N GLN A 65 -8.53 -13.74 17.14
CA GLN A 65 -9.96 -13.96 16.95
C GLN A 65 -10.39 -13.97 15.48
N GLU A 66 -9.45 -13.85 14.55
CA GLU A 66 -9.69 -13.81 13.09
C GLU A 66 -10.61 -12.65 12.63
N VAL A 67 -10.81 -11.63 13.47
CA VAL A 67 -11.57 -10.41 13.12
C VAL A 67 -10.80 -9.55 12.13
N ILE A 68 -9.47 -9.53 12.28
CA ILE A 68 -8.54 -8.80 11.42
C ILE A 68 -7.36 -9.70 11.02
N LYS A 69 -6.66 -9.32 9.96
CA LYS A 69 -5.42 -9.99 9.53
C LYS A 69 -4.26 -9.01 9.62
N ARG A 70 -3.17 -9.47 10.20
CA ARG A 70 -1.89 -8.75 10.15
C ARG A 70 -1.20 -9.03 8.82
N LEU A 71 -0.99 -7.99 8.01
CA LEU A 71 -0.33 -8.07 6.71
C LEU A 71 1.18 -7.94 6.82
N ALA A 72 1.64 -7.05 7.73
CA ALA A 72 3.05 -6.85 8.05
C ALA A 72 3.16 -6.23 9.45
N LYS A 73 4.39 -5.97 9.93
CA LYS A 73 4.61 -5.33 11.23
C LYS A 73 3.91 -3.96 11.30
N GLY A 74 2.90 -3.85 12.16
CA GLY A 74 2.12 -2.63 12.37
C GLY A 74 1.13 -2.29 11.24
N ILE A 75 0.88 -3.22 10.32
CA ILE A 75 -0.05 -3.09 9.19
C ILE A 75 -1.08 -4.20 9.28
N TYR A 76 -2.34 -3.83 9.34
CA TYR A 76 -3.46 -4.75 9.49
C TYR A 76 -4.52 -4.47 8.41
N CYS A 77 -5.40 -5.43 8.18
CA CYS A 77 -6.59 -5.24 7.38
C CYS A 77 -7.80 -5.92 7.97
N LYS A 78 -8.98 -5.41 7.62
CA LYS A 78 -10.25 -6.08 7.82
C LYS A 78 -10.49 -7.00 6.62
N PRO A 79 -10.47 -8.34 6.77
CA PRO A 79 -10.68 -9.23 5.64
C PRO A 79 -12.12 -9.11 5.11
N ARG A 80 -12.28 -9.33 3.82
CA ARG A 80 -13.60 -9.57 3.22
C ARG A 80 -13.92 -11.04 3.30
N VAL A 81 -14.97 -11.38 4.02
CA VAL A 81 -15.40 -12.78 4.11
C VAL A 81 -16.17 -13.17 2.83
N THR A 82 -15.75 -14.25 2.19
CA THR A 82 -16.42 -14.81 1.00
C THR A 82 -16.73 -16.28 1.21
N SER A 83 -17.53 -16.86 0.33
CA SER A 83 -17.85 -18.31 0.35
C SER A 83 -16.60 -19.21 0.16
N PHE A 84 -15.52 -18.65 -0.38
CA PHE A 84 -14.24 -19.35 -0.62
C PHE A 84 -13.19 -19.05 0.46
N GLY A 85 -13.55 -18.28 1.48
CA GLY A 85 -12.65 -17.87 2.55
C GLY A 85 -12.40 -16.36 2.60
N PRO A 86 -11.49 -15.91 3.50
CA PRO A 86 -11.16 -14.50 3.64
C PRO A 86 -10.35 -14.00 2.43
N LEU A 87 -10.77 -12.87 1.88
CA LEU A 87 -10.06 -12.15 0.82
C LEU A 87 -9.31 -10.96 1.44
N TYR A 88 -8.06 -10.79 1.05
CA TYR A 88 -7.17 -9.73 1.53
C TYR A 88 -6.94 -8.68 0.42
N PRO A 89 -6.61 -7.43 0.79
CA PRO A 89 -6.30 -6.40 -0.19
C PRO A 89 -5.03 -6.77 -1.00
N PRO A 90 -4.99 -6.44 -2.31
CA PRO A 90 -3.83 -6.70 -3.15
C PRO A 90 -2.63 -5.85 -2.69
N ILE A 91 -1.41 -6.32 -3.00
CA ILE A 91 -0.15 -5.69 -2.59
C ILE A 91 -0.08 -4.21 -3.02
N SER A 92 -0.62 -3.86 -4.19
CA SER A 92 -0.66 -2.47 -4.65
C SER A 92 -1.44 -1.55 -3.69
N LYS A 93 -2.62 -1.98 -3.21
CA LYS A 93 -3.40 -1.24 -2.23
C LYS A 93 -2.65 -1.11 -0.88
N ILE A 94 -1.96 -2.16 -0.44
CA ILE A 94 -1.19 -2.13 0.80
C ILE A 94 -0.05 -1.12 0.69
N VAL A 95 0.67 -1.11 -0.42
CA VAL A 95 1.76 -0.17 -0.69
C VAL A 95 1.26 1.26 -0.79
N GLU A 96 0.11 1.49 -1.45
CA GLU A 96 -0.54 2.79 -1.54
C GLU A 96 -0.96 3.31 -0.15
N ALA A 97 -1.57 2.47 0.69
CA ALA A 97 -1.93 2.84 2.06
C ALA A 97 -0.70 3.22 2.91
N VAL A 98 0.39 2.45 2.78
CA VAL A 98 1.67 2.76 3.43
C VAL A 98 2.23 4.09 2.94
N ALA A 99 2.16 4.38 1.64
CA ALA A 99 2.63 5.63 1.07
C ALA A 99 1.77 6.82 1.54
N GLN A 100 0.46 6.67 1.59
CA GLN A 100 -0.46 7.69 2.12
C GLN A 100 -0.15 8.03 3.58
N ARG A 101 0.01 7.02 4.44
CA ARG A 101 0.39 7.23 5.84
C ARG A 101 1.70 8.02 5.97
N ASP A 102 2.66 7.72 5.09
CA ASP A 102 3.99 8.35 5.12
C ASP A 102 4.04 9.68 4.34
N HIS A 103 2.90 10.16 3.82
CA HIS A 103 2.81 11.34 2.95
C HIS A 103 3.78 11.25 1.75
N ALA A 104 3.96 10.05 1.19
CA ALA A 104 4.87 9.77 0.10
C ALA A 104 4.12 9.37 -1.17
N GLN A 105 4.75 9.60 -2.33
CA GLN A 105 4.32 9.05 -3.61
C GLN A 105 4.95 7.67 -3.80
N VAL A 106 4.24 6.78 -4.47
CA VAL A 106 4.71 5.43 -4.79
C VAL A 106 4.29 5.05 -6.21
N LEU A 107 5.19 4.38 -6.92
CA LEU A 107 4.93 3.84 -8.27
C LEU A 107 5.52 2.44 -8.38
N PRO A 108 4.84 1.50 -9.07
CA PRO A 108 5.43 0.22 -9.45
C PRO A 108 6.69 0.44 -10.28
N SER A 109 7.68 -0.43 -10.13
CA SER A 109 8.95 -0.32 -10.83
C SER A 109 9.49 -1.71 -11.22
N GLY A 110 10.41 -1.74 -12.18
CA GLY A 110 11.01 -2.97 -12.63
C GLY A 110 10.00 -3.97 -13.21
N ALA A 111 10.20 -5.24 -12.92
CA ALA A 111 9.32 -6.33 -13.35
C ALA A 111 7.87 -6.14 -12.88
N THR A 112 7.65 -5.51 -11.71
CA THR A 112 6.30 -5.18 -11.22
C THR A 112 5.56 -4.26 -12.19
N ALA A 113 6.24 -3.22 -12.70
CA ALA A 113 5.65 -2.29 -13.68
C ALA A 113 5.41 -2.98 -15.03
N ALA A 114 6.37 -3.80 -15.49
CA ALA A 114 6.26 -4.56 -16.74
C ALA A 114 5.09 -5.55 -16.71
N ASN A 115 4.90 -6.26 -15.59
CA ASN A 115 3.76 -7.16 -15.41
C ASN A 115 2.42 -6.44 -15.40
N MET A 116 2.33 -5.29 -14.73
CA MET A 116 1.08 -4.50 -14.68
C MET A 116 0.67 -3.97 -16.04
N LEU A 117 1.61 -3.77 -16.95
CA LEU A 117 1.34 -3.38 -18.35
C LEU A 117 1.15 -4.58 -19.29
N GLY A 118 1.32 -5.82 -18.80
CA GLY A 118 1.28 -7.01 -19.63
C GLY A 118 2.48 -7.15 -20.57
N ILE A 119 3.58 -6.41 -20.34
CA ILE A 119 4.86 -6.51 -21.06
C ILE A 119 5.60 -7.79 -20.68
N SER A 120 5.43 -8.24 -19.44
CA SER A 120 6.01 -9.50 -18.96
C SER A 120 4.92 -10.40 -18.38
N VAL A 121 4.93 -11.67 -18.76
CA VAL A 121 4.03 -12.70 -18.21
C VAL A 121 4.64 -13.44 -17.02
N GLN A 122 5.88 -13.12 -16.63
CA GLN A 122 6.54 -13.76 -15.50
C GLN A 122 5.88 -13.40 -14.19
N VAL A 123 5.42 -14.40 -13.44
CA VAL A 123 4.91 -14.20 -12.08
C VAL A 123 6.07 -13.79 -11.18
N THR A 124 6.04 -12.56 -10.71
CA THR A 124 7.07 -12.05 -9.79
C THR A 124 6.72 -12.40 -8.36
N LEU A 125 7.60 -13.16 -7.70
CA LEU A 125 7.53 -13.42 -6.25
C LEU A 125 8.01 -12.23 -5.39
N LYS A 126 8.57 -11.21 -6.05
CA LYS A 126 9.10 -10.00 -5.40
C LYS A 126 8.54 -8.77 -6.08
N TYR A 127 7.87 -7.93 -5.32
CA TYR A 127 7.34 -6.67 -5.82
C TYR A 127 8.33 -5.54 -5.55
N THR A 128 8.59 -4.73 -6.56
CA THR A 128 9.44 -3.54 -6.43
C THR A 128 8.65 -2.29 -6.77
N PHE A 129 8.72 -1.31 -5.88
CA PHE A 129 8.14 0.01 -6.06
C PHE A 129 9.20 1.06 -5.82
N ILE A 130 9.07 2.20 -6.47
CA ILE A 130 9.83 3.40 -6.14
C ILE A 130 8.96 4.32 -5.29
N THR A 131 9.59 5.04 -4.35
CA THR A 131 8.91 5.96 -3.44
C THR A 131 9.65 7.28 -3.31
N SER A 132 8.92 8.37 -3.09
CA SER A 132 9.50 9.66 -2.69
C SER A 132 9.92 9.68 -1.22
N GLY A 133 9.40 8.74 -0.42
CA GLY A 133 9.74 8.55 0.99
C GLY A 133 10.98 7.70 1.24
N SER A 134 11.06 7.08 2.40
CA SER A 134 12.20 6.26 2.82
C SER A 134 12.20 4.87 2.19
N SER A 135 13.39 4.39 1.80
CA SER A 135 13.57 3.01 1.34
C SER A 135 13.31 2.02 2.46
N ARG A 136 12.60 0.94 2.16
CA ARG A 136 12.35 -0.16 3.11
C ARG A 136 11.92 -1.44 2.40
N VAL A 137 12.00 -2.53 3.12
CA VAL A 137 11.49 -3.83 2.71
C VAL A 137 10.35 -4.22 3.64
N LEU A 138 9.25 -4.64 3.07
CA LEU A 138 8.08 -5.17 3.79
C LEU A 138 7.91 -6.63 3.39
N THR A 139 7.52 -7.47 4.35
CA THR A 139 7.06 -8.84 4.05
C THR A 139 5.57 -8.86 4.31
N VAL A 140 4.81 -9.01 3.23
CA VAL A 140 3.35 -9.02 3.24
C VAL A 140 2.88 -10.42 2.90
N ASP A 141 2.33 -11.12 3.86
CA ASP A 141 1.86 -12.51 3.72
C ASP A 141 2.87 -13.43 2.99
N GLY A 142 4.13 -13.39 3.45
CA GLY A 142 5.24 -14.14 2.86
C GLY A 142 5.86 -13.53 1.60
N THR A 143 5.22 -12.56 0.98
CA THR A 143 5.71 -11.90 -0.25
C THR A 143 6.60 -10.71 0.08
N VAL A 144 7.77 -10.65 -0.54
CA VAL A 144 8.73 -9.55 -0.35
C VAL A 144 8.34 -8.36 -1.22
N VAL A 145 8.13 -7.21 -0.58
CA VAL A 145 7.82 -5.93 -1.21
C VAL A 145 8.94 -4.94 -0.90
N THR A 146 9.64 -4.48 -1.91
CA THR A 146 10.74 -3.54 -1.78
C THR A 146 10.31 -2.14 -2.23
N LEU A 147 10.42 -1.17 -1.33
CA LEU A 147 10.27 0.25 -1.64
C LEU A 147 11.66 0.87 -1.77
N LYS A 148 11.99 1.38 -2.97
CA LYS A 148 13.26 2.04 -3.26
C LYS A 148 13.04 3.54 -3.37
N ARG A 149 13.80 4.34 -2.62
CA ARG A 149 13.75 5.80 -2.76
C ARG A 149 14.17 6.20 -4.17
N ALA A 150 13.40 7.11 -4.77
CA ALA A 150 13.67 7.63 -6.11
C ALA A 150 13.65 9.16 -6.10
N VAL A 151 14.32 9.74 -7.11
CA VAL A 151 14.35 11.20 -7.29
C VAL A 151 12.98 11.73 -7.71
N PRO A 152 12.65 13.00 -7.37
CA PRO A 152 11.34 13.61 -7.67
C PRO A 152 10.92 13.52 -9.14
N ARG A 153 11.88 13.56 -10.06
CA ARG A 153 11.62 13.45 -11.51
C ARG A 153 10.83 12.19 -11.90
N ASN A 154 10.95 11.10 -11.15
CA ASN A 154 10.20 9.88 -11.43
C ASN A 154 8.70 10.02 -11.14
N PHE A 155 8.30 11.02 -10.36
CA PHE A 155 6.93 11.29 -9.96
C PHE A 155 6.35 12.53 -10.67
N ALA A 156 7.06 13.10 -11.67
CA ALA A 156 6.66 14.34 -12.34
C ALA A 156 5.58 14.13 -13.40
N PHE A 157 5.27 12.92 -13.80
CA PHE A 157 4.25 12.61 -14.80
C PHE A 157 2.85 12.88 -14.23
N LYS A 158 1.99 13.48 -15.05
CA LYS A 158 0.60 13.80 -14.69
C LYS A 158 -0.31 12.57 -14.70
N THR A 159 0.00 11.59 -15.57
CA THR A 159 -0.77 10.36 -15.70
C THR A 159 -0.02 9.18 -15.08
N ARG A 160 -0.78 8.32 -14.38
CA ARG A 160 -0.23 7.08 -13.80
C ARG A 160 0.33 6.17 -14.90
N LEU A 161 -0.34 6.13 -16.07
CA LEU A 161 0.09 5.33 -17.21
C LEU A 161 1.47 5.72 -17.72
N ALA A 162 1.74 7.02 -17.91
CA ALA A 162 3.04 7.50 -18.37
C ALA A 162 4.17 7.12 -17.40
N ALA A 163 3.93 7.33 -16.10
CA ALA A 163 4.87 6.94 -15.06
C ALA A 163 5.16 5.42 -15.08
N LEU A 164 4.11 4.60 -15.21
CA LEU A 164 4.21 3.15 -15.26
C LEU A 164 4.99 2.67 -16.49
N ILE A 165 4.68 3.22 -17.68
CA ILE A 165 5.39 2.91 -18.93
C ILE A 165 6.88 3.23 -18.80
N VAL A 166 7.22 4.40 -18.26
CA VAL A 166 8.63 4.78 -18.06
C VAL A 166 9.36 3.81 -17.14
N GLN A 167 8.72 3.34 -16.06
CA GLN A 167 9.34 2.39 -15.14
C GLN A 167 9.47 0.98 -15.76
N ALA A 168 8.49 0.55 -16.54
CA ALA A 168 8.51 -0.72 -17.22
C ALA A 168 9.59 -0.73 -18.32
N LEU A 169 9.61 0.27 -19.19
CA LEU A 169 10.60 0.36 -20.26
C LEU A 169 12.04 0.51 -19.74
N LYS A 170 12.24 1.24 -18.63
CA LYS A 170 13.56 1.28 -17.96
C LYS A 170 14.04 -0.10 -17.50
N ALA A 171 13.14 -0.97 -17.10
CA ALA A 171 13.50 -2.31 -16.66
C ALA A 171 13.69 -3.28 -17.80
N THR A 172 12.92 -3.12 -18.88
CA THR A 172 13.03 -3.96 -20.08
C THR A 172 14.32 -3.64 -20.87
N GLY A 173 14.69 -2.35 -20.99
CA GLY A 173 15.77 -1.88 -21.84
C GLY A 173 15.33 -1.69 -23.29
N GLU A 174 15.93 -0.71 -23.99
CA GLU A 174 15.55 -0.36 -25.37
C GLU A 174 15.71 -1.56 -26.34
N GLU A 175 16.77 -2.33 -26.16
CA GLU A 175 17.12 -3.49 -26.98
C GLU A 175 16.19 -4.68 -26.83
N ASN A 176 15.42 -4.73 -25.75
CA ASN A 176 14.52 -5.85 -25.43
C ASN A 176 13.04 -5.51 -25.70
N VAL A 177 12.77 -4.38 -26.35
CA VAL A 177 11.39 -3.99 -26.72
C VAL A 177 11.09 -4.49 -28.11
N GLY A 178 10.40 -5.62 -28.21
CA GLY A 178 9.93 -6.24 -29.45
C GLY A 178 8.46 -5.96 -29.76
N GLU A 179 7.90 -6.73 -30.69
CA GLU A 179 6.52 -6.57 -31.15
C GLU A 179 5.48 -6.89 -30.04
N GLU A 180 5.79 -7.85 -29.16
CA GLU A 180 4.91 -8.24 -28.06
C GLU A 180 4.76 -7.11 -27.03
N GLU A 181 5.89 -6.50 -26.65
CA GLU A 181 5.95 -5.36 -25.72
C GLU A 181 5.23 -4.15 -26.31
N VAL A 182 5.48 -3.85 -27.59
CA VAL A 182 4.79 -2.76 -28.31
C VAL A 182 3.28 -2.99 -28.35
N SER A 183 2.83 -4.20 -28.60
CA SER A 183 1.41 -4.58 -28.60
C SER A 183 0.78 -4.43 -27.23
N ALA A 184 1.50 -4.79 -26.15
CA ALA A 184 1.03 -4.61 -24.78
C ALA A 184 0.91 -3.12 -24.42
N LEU A 185 1.92 -2.31 -24.80
CA LEU A 185 1.89 -0.86 -24.61
C LEU A 185 0.72 -0.22 -25.36
N LYS A 186 0.46 -0.61 -26.61
CA LYS A 186 -0.64 -0.09 -27.39
C LYS A 186 -1.98 -0.37 -26.70
N ARG A 187 -2.22 -1.60 -26.26
CA ARG A 187 -3.45 -1.95 -25.51
C ARG A 187 -3.64 -1.07 -24.28
N ALA A 188 -2.57 -0.84 -23.50
CA ALA A 188 -2.63 0.00 -22.31
C ALA A 188 -2.92 1.46 -22.65
N ILE A 189 -2.37 1.98 -23.75
CA ILE A 189 -2.60 3.36 -24.24
C ILE A 189 -4.03 3.52 -24.77
N ASP A 190 -4.54 2.55 -25.50
CA ASP A 190 -5.89 2.59 -26.08
C ASP A 190 -6.97 2.62 -24.97
N LEU A 191 -6.74 1.92 -23.86
CA LEU A 191 -7.60 1.90 -22.67
C LEU A 191 -7.49 3.16 -21.80
N ASN A 192 -6.53 4.05 -22.07
CA ASN A 192 -6.33 5.25 -21.27
C ASN A 192 -7.36 6.34 -21.62
N GLU A 193 -8.08 6.79 -20.60
CA GLU A 193 -9.09 7.86 -20.76
C GLU A 193 -8.46 9.26 -20.80
N GLU A 194 -7.28 9.47 -20.19
CA GLU A 194 -6.62 10.76 -20.07
C GLU A 194 -5.67 11.06 -21.25
N LYS A 195 -6.14 10.91 -22.49
CA LYS A 195 -5.29 10.95 -23.70
C LYS A 195 -4.48 12.24 -23.85
N GLU A 196 -5.08 13.40 -23.60
CA GLU A 196 -4.38 14.70 -23.73
C GLU A 196 -3.28 14.88 -22.69
N LYS A 197 -3.55 14.51 -21.42
CA LYS A 197 -2.53 14.58 -20.38
C LYS A 197 -1.39 13.59 -20.67
N PHE A 198 -1.73 12.40 -21.16
CA PHE A 198 -0.75 11.39 -21.56
C PHE A 198 0.14 11.88 -22.70
N ARG A 199 -0.42 12.51 -23.75
CA ARG A 199 0.36 13.14 -24.83
C ARG A 199 1.35 14.18 -24.32
N ALA A 200 0.93 15.00 -23.36
CA ALA A 200 1.82 15.98 -22.73
C ALA A 200 2.95 15.29 -21.94
N ASP A 201 2.64 14.21 -21.23
CA ASP A 201 3.62 13.43 -20.47
C ASP A 201 4.66 12.75 -21.39
N VAL A 202 4.23 12.26 -22.56
CA VAL A 202 5.14 11.64 -23.55
C VAL A 202 6.25 12.60 -23.96
N GLN A 203 6.00 13.92 -24.00
CA GLN A 203 7.04 14.92 -24.32
C GLN A 203 8.14 14.99 -23.25
N GLN A 204 7.90 14.54 -22.05
CA GLN A 204 8.87 14.52 -20.94
C GLN A 204 9.67 13.21 -20.84
N MET A 205 9.28 12.18 -21.60
CA MET A 205 9.96 10.89 -21.60
C MET A 205 11.36 10.98 -22.25
N PRO A 206 12.28 10.04 -21.95
CA PRO A 206 13.54 9.87 -22.68
C PRO A 206 13.32 9.72 -24.19
N ILE A 207 14.29 10.16 -24.99
CA ILE A 207 14.17 10.19 -26.46
C ILE A 207 13.83 8.82 -27.05
N TRP A 208 14.52 7.77 -26.61
CA TRP A 208 14.27 6.42 -27.09
C TRP A 208 12.85 5.92 -26.77
N MET A 209 12.32 6.23 -25.59
CA MET A 209 10.93 5.88 -25.23
C MET A 209 9.92 6.65 -26.09
N LYS A 210 10.20 7.90 -26.41
CA LYS A 210 9.37 8.69 -27.34
C LYS A 210 9.29 8.04 -28.72
N ARG A 211 10.40 7.47 -29.22
CA ARG A 211 10.41 6.76 -30.51
C ARG A 211 9.45 5.58 -30.54
N ILE A 212 9.33 4.88 -29.41
CA ILE A 212 8.43 3.73 -29.27
C ILE A 212 6.97 4.18 -29.08
N ILE A 213 6.74 5.17 -28.22
CA ILE A 213 5.38 5.54 -27.79
C ILE A 213 4.66 6.45 -28.78
N LYS A 214 5.35 7.40 -29.45
CA LYS A 214 4.69 8.36 -30.37
C LYS A 214 3.91 7.70 -31.51
N PRO A 215 4.34 6.60 -32.12
CA PRO A 215 3.55 5.92 -33.15
C PRO A 215 2.29 5.22 -32.62
N LEU A 216 2.14 5.08 -31.31
CA LEU A 216 1.04 4.36 -30.66
C LEU A 216 -0.11 5.28 -30.18
N ILE A 217 0.06 6.63 -30.28
CA ILE A 217 -0.88 7.63 -29.72
C ILE A 217 -1.61 8.42 -30.82
#